data_b4b3fb6d9f980479b9c0cdfe71bc955d
#
_entry.id   b4b3fb6d9f980479b9c0cdfe71bc955d
#
_cell.length_a   1.000
_cell.length_b   1.000
_cell.length_c   1.000
_cell.angle_alpha   90.00
_cell.angle_beta   90.00
_cell.angle_gamma   90.00
#
_symmetry.space_group_name_H-M   'P 1'
#
loop_
_entity.id
_entity.type
_entity.pdbx_description
1 polymer ?
#
loop_
_entity_poly.entity_id
_entity_poly.type
_entity_poly.pdbx_seq_one_letter_code
_entity_poly.pdbx_strand_id
1 'polypeptide(L)'
;LDTPGFFDFVGEVEEAISVADAAIIVVNCKAGIEPGTEKAWEMCEKYKLPRLIFVTNMDDDHASYRELVVKLETRFGRKIAPFQLPIRENEKFVGFVNVVKMAGRRFTELSDYVECEIPEYVEKNLTIARDALIEAVAETNEEYMERYFLGEEFTQEEISTALREHVIEGEIVPVMMG
;
A
#
# COMPACT_ATOMS: atom_id res chain seq x y z
N LEU A 1 -14.38 6.10 -11.15
CA LEU A 1 -14.82 7.49 -10.92
C LEU A 1 -13.63 8.30 -10.46
N ASP A 2 -13.33 9.39 -11.13
CA ASP A 2 -12.35 10.39 -10.70
C ASP A 2 -13.11 11.54 -10.02
N THR A 3 -12.60 12.00 -8.87
CA THR A 3 -13.27 13.04 -8.08
C THR A 3 -12.35 14.23 -7.87
N PRO A 4 -12.91 15.48 -7.86
CA PRO A 4 -12.12 16.66 -7.56
C PRO A 4 -11.50 16.59 -6.17
N GLY A 5 -10.21 16.97 -6.03
CA GLY A 5 -9.50 17.00 -4.75
C GLY A 5 -9.74 18.26 -3.90
N PHE A 6 -10.42 19.28 -4.42
CA PHE A 6 -10.67 20.52 -3.71
C PHE A 6 -11.88 20.43 -2.78
N PHE A 7 -11.79 21.06 -1.62
CA PHE A 7 -12.84 21.07 -0.59
C PHE A 7 -14.21 21.57 -1.04
N ASP A 8 -14.24 22.46 -2.01
CA ASP A 8 -15.50 23.01 -2.56
C ASP A 8 -16.35 21.93 -3.24
N PHE A 9 -15.76 20.78 -3.60
CA PHE A 9 -16.40 19.67 -4.30
C PHE A 9 -16.66 18.44 -3.41
N VAL A 10 -16.69 18.61 -2.09
CA VAL A 10 -16.94 17.50 -1.14
C VAL A 10 -18.23 16.74 -1.45
N GLY A 11 -19.27 17.43 -1.92
CA GLY A 11 -20.53 16.80 -2.31
C GLY A 11 -20.36 15.80 -3.46
N GLU A 12 -19.58 16.14 -4.48
CA GLU A 12 -19.30 15.25 -5.62
C GLU A 12 -18.48 14.03 -5.18
N VAL A 13 -17.53 14.21 -4.24
CA VAL A 13 -16.77 13.10 -3.66
C VAL A 13 -17.71 12.17 -2.88
N GLU A 14 -18.64 12.71 -2.09
CA GLU A 14 -19.58 11.91 -1.31
C GLU A 14 -20.57 11.14 -2.21
N GLU A 15 -21.04 11.74 -3.29
CA GLU A 15 -21.86 11.08 -4.30
C GLU A 15 -21.11 9.91 -4.96
N ALA A 16 -19.85 10.12 -5.38
CA ALA A 16 -19.03 9.09 -5.99
C ALA A 16 -18.75 7.93 -5.02
N ILE A 17 -18.41 8.22 -3.77
CA ILE A 17 -18.17 7.23 -2.72
C ILE A 17 -19.43 6.41 -2.41
N SER A 18 -20.61 7.01 -2.46
CA SER A 18 -21.88 6.32 -2.14
C SER A 18 -22.22 5.18 -3.11
N VAL A 19 -21.64 5.17 -4.30
CA VAL A 19 -21.85 4.17 -5.36
C VAL A 19 -20.59 3.37 -5.71
N ALA A 20 -19.47 3.64 -5.05
CA ALA A 20 -18.21 2.96 -5.29
C ALA A 20 -18.13 1.64 -4.50
N ASP A 21 -17.47 0.63 -5.07
CA ASP A 21 -17.17 -0.63 -4.40
C ASP A 21 -15.82 -0.58 -3.66
N ALA A 22 -14.93 0.32 -4.03
CA ALA A 22 -13.63 0.55 -3.41
C ALA A 22 -13.11 1.95 -3.73
N ALA A 23 -12.11 2.41 -2.96
CA ALA A 23 -11.49 3.71 -3.14
C ALA A 23 -9.96 3.61 -3.31
N ILE A 24 -9.41 4.47 -4.16
CA ILE A 24 -7.97 4.74 -4.25
C ILE A 24 -7.71 6.14 -3.71
N ILE A 25 -7.02 6.21 -2.58
CA ILE A 25 -6.60 7.49 -2.00
C ILE A 25 -5.23 7.84 -2.55
N VAL A 26 -5.17 8.87 -3.40
CA VAL A 26 -3.91 9.31 -4.01
C VAL A 26 -3.20 10.28 -3.07
N VAL A 27 -1.92 10.00 -2.78
CA VAL A 27 -1.08 10.79 -1.87
C VAL A 27 0.21 11.16 -2.57
N ASN A 28 0.54 12.44 -2.59
CA ASN A 28 1.82 12.92 -3.08
C ASN A 28 2.93 12.58 -2.06
N CYS A 29 4.01 11.91 -2.51
CA CYS A 29 5.07 11.41 -1.63
C CYS A 29 5.75 12.53 -0.82
N LYS A 30 5.93 13.70 -1.41
CA LYS A 30 6.57 14.86 -0.79
C LYS A 30 5.61 15.64 0.12
N ALA A 31 4.39 15.91 -0.34
CA ALA A 31 3.40 16.65 0.43
C ALA A 31 2.92 15.84 1.65
N GLY A 32 2.83 14.53 1.50
CA GLY A 32 2.41 13.63 2.56
C GLY A 32 0.90 13.66 2.80
N ILE A 33 0.51 13.52 4.08
CA ILE A 33 -0.89 13.55 4.48
C ILE A 33 -1.39 14.99 4.47
N GLU A 34 -2.32 15.27 3.59
CA GLU A 34 -3.00 16.56 3.46
C GLU A 34 -4.43 16.47 4.01
N PRO A 35 -5.10 17.61 4.28
CA PRO A 35 -6.48 17.59 4.74
C PRO A 35 -7.45 16.81 3.83
N GLY A 36 -7.21 16.83 2.51
CA GLY A 36 -7.96 16.03 1.54
C GLY A 36 -7.77 14.52 1.75
N THR A 37 -6.56 14.07 2.07
CA THR A 37 -6.25 12.68 2.41
C THR A 37 -7.02 12.23 3.65
N GLU A 38 -7.04 13.04 4.71
CA GLU A 38 -7.77 12.75 5.95
C GLU A 38 -9.28 12.65 5.69
N LYS A 39 -9.81 13.58 4.90
CA LYS A 39 -11.24 13.60 4.55
C LYS A 39 -11.65 12.37 3.72
N ALA A 40 -10.85 12.00 2.72
CA ALA A 40 -11.08 10.79 1.93
C ALA A 40 -11.05 9.53 2.82
N TRP A 41 -10.11 9.48 3.74
CA TRP A 41 -10.03 8.39 4.72
C TRP A 41 -11.29 8.30 5.60
N GLU A 42 -11.72 9.42 6.21
CA GLU A 42 -12.95 9.49 7.03
C GLU A 42 -14.19 9.04 6.26
N MET A 43 -14.30 9.44 4.98
CA MET A 43 -15.40 9.00 4.13
C MET A 43 -15.37 7.49 3.88
N CYS A 44 -14.20 6.92 3.59
CA CYS A 44 -14.06 5.47 3.44
C CYS A 44 -14.44 4.72 4.72
N GLU A 45 -14.04 5.23 5.90
CA GLU A 45 -14.48 4.66 7.19
C GLU A 45 -16.00 4.75 7.37
N LYS A 46 -16.60 5.92 7.10
CA LYS A 46 -18.05 6.15 7.22
C LYS A 46 -18.86 5.17 6.36
N TYR A 47 -18.43 4.94 5.13
CA TYR A 47 -19.12 4.08 4.16
C TYR A 47 -18.61 2.62 4.17
N LYS A 48 -17.63 2.29 5.04
CA LYS A 48 -16.99 0.97 5.12
C LYS A 48 -16.43 0.50 3.77
N LEU A 49 -15.86 1.41 3.01
CA LEU A 49 -15.28 1.12 1.71
C LEU A 49 -13.89 0.49 1.85
N PRO A 50 -13.63 -0.63 1.17
CA PRO A 50 -12.27 -1.09 0.92
C PRO A 50 -11.46 0.01 0.24
N ARG A 51 -10.20 0.16 0.62
CA ARG A 51 -9.36 1.22 0.07
C ARG A 51 -7.91 0.80 -0.05
N LEU A 52 -7.21 1.46 -0.94
CA LEU A 52 -5.75 1.45 -1.00
C LEU A 52 -5.22 2.88 -1.09
N ILE A 53 -3.97 3.06 -0.68
CA ILE A 53 -3.24 4.31 -0.87
C ILE A 53 -2.33 4.15 -2.09
N PHE A 54 -2.40 5.09 -3.02
CA PHE A 54 -1.50 5.16 -4.17
C PHE A 54 -0.61 6.39 -4.06
N VAL A 55 0.70 6.15 -3.93
CA VAL A 55 1.69 7.20 -3.75
C VAL A 55 2.23 7.64 -5.09
N THR A 56 2.11 8.94 -5.38
CA THR A 56 2.61 9.59 -6.59
C THR A 56 3.83 10.46 -6.33
N ASN A 57 4.43 11.01 -7.39
CA ASN A 57 5.60 11.88 -7.31
C ASN A 57 6.80 11.24 -6.57
N MET A 58 7.00 9.98 -6.85
CA MET A 58 8.13 9.20 -6.31
C MET A 58 9.48 9.64 -6.88
N ASP A 59 9.47 10.37 -7.98
CA ASP A 59 10.61 10.94 -8.69
C ASP A 59 11.06 12.31 -8.15
N ASP A 60 10.33 12.91 -7.20
CA ASP A 60 10.74 14.16 -6.57
C ASP A 60 12.01 13.94 -5.71
N ASP A 61 12.99 14.82 -5.80
CA ASP A 61 14.29 14.74 -5.13
C ASP A 61 14.19 14.69 -3.59
N HIS A 62 13.08 15.18 -3.04
CA HIS A 62 12.83 15.19 -1.59
C HIS A 62 11.74 14.21 -1.15
N ALA A 63 11.33 13.30 -2.03
CA ALA A 63 10.33 12.29 -1.70
C ALA A 63 10.94 11.17 -0.85
N SER A 64 10.46 11.01 0.37
CA SER A 64 10.83 9.91 1.26
C SER A 64 9.64 8.98 1.50
N TYR A 65 9.55 7.93 0.69
CA TYR A 65 8.50 6.92 0.83
C TYR A 65 8.46 6.30 2.24
N ARG A 66 9.64 6.01 2.82
CA ARG A 66 9.73 5.45 4.17
C ARG A 66 9.12 6.38 5.22
N GLU A 67 9.44 7.68 5.16
CA GLU A 67 8.87 8.66 6.09
C GLU A 67 7.36 8.81 5.89
N LEU A 68 6.89 8.75 4.64
CA LEU A 68 5.47 8.79 4.34
C LEU A 68 4.75 7.58 4.95
N VAL A 69 5.26 6.36 4.77
CA VAL A 69 4.65 5.15 5.36
C VAL A 69 4.57 5.27 6.88
N VAL A 70 5.63 5.69 7.56
CA VAL A 70 5.62 5.91 9.01
C VAL A 70 4.57 6.95 9.43
N LYS A 71 4.41 8.04 8.67
CA LYS A 71 3.36 9.04 8.93
C LYS A 71 1.96 8.46 8.73
N LEU A 72 1.76 7.66 7.68
CA LEU A 72 0.48 6.97 7.42
C LEU A 72 0.14 6.00 8.55
N GLU A 73 1.08 5.17 8.98
CA GLU A 73 0.91 4.25 10.12
C GLU A 73 0.61 4.99 11.43
N THR A 74 1.31 6.09 11.68
CA THR A 74 1.10 6.90 12.88
C THR A 74 -0.29 7.53 12.89
N ARG A 75 -0.79 7.98 11.72
CA ARG A 75 -2.06 8.68 11.60
C ARG A 75 -3.26 7.75 11.48
N PHE A 76 -3.12 6.66 10.73
CA PHE A 76 -4.23 5.77 10.36
C PHE A 76 -4.14 4.37 11.01
N GLY A 77 -3.05 4.08 11.71
CA GLY A 77 -2.88 2.84 12.47
C GLY A 77 -2.16 1.72 11.71
N ARG A 78 -2.03 0.58 12.38
CA ARG A 78 -1.24 -0.59 11.91
C ARG A 78 -1.80 -1.28 10.66
N LYS A 79 -3.02 -0.99 10.26
CA LYS A 79 -3.61 -1.53 9.03
C LYS A 79 -2.94 -1.04 7.74
N ILE A 80 -2.10 -0.02 7.81
CA ILE A 80 -1.29 0.45 6.67
C ILE A 80 -0.22 -0.59 6.37
N ALA A 81 -0.23 -1.11 5.14
CA ALA A 81 0.71 -2.16 4.72
C ALA A 81 1.37 -1.82 3.38
N PRO A 82 2.69 -1.62 3.33
CA PRO A 82 3.40 -1.40 2.07
C PRO A 82 3.46 -2.70 1.25
N PHE A 83 2.74 -2.74 0.12
CA PHE A 83 2.78 -3.86 -0.84
C PHE A 83 3.91 -3.72 -1.85
N GLN A 84 4.53 -2.55 -1.91
CA GLN A 84 5.65 -2.24 -2.77
C GLN A 84 6.70 -1.44 -2.01
N LEU A 85 7.98 -1.69 -2.31
CA LEU A 85 9.11 -0.89 -1.83
C LEU A 85 9.85 -0.29 -3.02
N PRO A 86 10.26 1.00 -2.98
CA PRO A 86 10.89 1.65 -4.12
C PRO A 86 12.30 1.13 -4.37
N ILE A 87 12.65 0.96 -5.64
CA ILE A 87 14.02 0.80 -6.11
C ILE A 87 14.49 2.17 -6.62
N ARG A 88 15.61 2.65 -6.06
CA ARG A 88 16.22 3.91 -6.44
C ARG A 88 17.67 3.70 -6.89
N GLU A 89 18.04 4.32 -8.00
CA GLU A 89 19.43 4.37 -8.47
C GLU A 89 19.82 5.83 -8.69
N ASN A 90 20.92 6.25 -8.07
CA ASN A 90 21.36 7.65 -8.11
C ASN A 90 20.22 8.63 -7.75
N GLU A 91 19.47 8.30 -6.68
CA GLU A 91 18.29 9.03 -6.18
C GLU A 91 17.04 8.99 -7.08
N LYS A 92 17.15 8.47 -8.30
CA LYS A 92 16.02 8.33 -9.22
C LYS A 92 15.18 7.09 -8.87
N PHE A 93 13.86 7.24 -8.91
CA PHE A 93 12.92 6.14 -8.79
C PHE A 93 12.90 5.34 -10.11
N VAL A 94 13.41 4.12 -10.10
CA VAL A 94 13.59 3.30 -11.31
C VAL A 94 12.75 2.01 -11.31
N GLY A 95 12.06 1.71 -10.22
CA GLY A 95 11.26 0.51 -10.12
C GLY A 95 10.81 0.24 -8.68
N PHE A 96 10.27 -0.94 -8.45
CA PHE A 96 9.79 -1.34 -7.13
C PHE A 96 9.99 -2.84 -6.89
N VAL A 97 10.04 -3.21 -5.62
CA VAL A 97 9.94 -4.61 -5.17
C VAL A 97 8.51 -4.87 -4.72
N ASN A 98 7.88 -5.90 -5.28
CA ASN A 98 6.58 -6.38 -4.81
C ASN A 98 6.79 -7.23 -3.55
N VAL A 99 6.31 -6.76 -2.41
CA VAL A 99 6.50 -7.41 -1.09
C VAL A 99 5.72 -8.73 -1.01
N VAL A 100 4.53 -8.78 -1.62
CA VAL A 100 3.69 -9.99 -1.62
C VAL A 100 4.33 -11.12 -2.44
N LYS A 101 4.89 -10.79 -3.61
CA LYS A 101 5.49 -11.77 -4.53
C LYS A 101 6.99 -11.96 -4.35
N MET A 102 7.64 -11.12 -3.53
CA MET A 102 9.10 -11.10 -3.35
C MET A 102 9.83 -10.97 -4.71
N ALA A 103 9.38 -10.05 -5.55
CA ALA A 103 9.88 -9.88 -6.92
C ALA A 103 10.23 -8.42 -7.21
N GLY A 104 11.44 -8.19 -7.72
CA GLY A 104 11.89 -6.88 -8.19
C GLY A 104 11.35 -6.57 -9.59
N ARG A 105 10.97 -5.32 -9.83
CA ARG A 105 10.48 -4.82 -11.10
C ARG A 105 11.09 -3.46 -11.40
N ARG A 106 11.59 -3.31 -12.63
CA ARG A 106 12.18 -2.07 -13.14
C ARG A 106 11.33 -1.53 -14.27
N PHE A 107 11.09 -0.22 -14.28
CA PHE A 107 10.38 0.45 -15.35
C PHE A 107 11.18 0.45 -16.65
N THR A 108 10.49 0.33 -17.77
CA THR A 108 11.00 0.51 -19.11
C THR A 108 10.59 1.86 -19.69
N GLU A 109 11.22 2.30 -20.78
CA GLU A 109 10.88 3.55 -21.46
C GLU A 109 9.44 3.59 -22.01
N LEU A 110 8.78 2.45 -22.15
CA LEU A 110 7.41 2.31 -22.67
C LEU A 110 6.34 2.25 -21.55
N SER A 111 6.66 2.71 -20.34
CA SER A 111 5.75 2.66 -19.18
C SER A 111 5.29 1.24 -18.80
N ASP A 112 6.10 0.25 -19.15
CA ASP A 112 5.98 -1.13 -18.73
C ASP A 112 7.07 -1.45 -17.70
N TYR A 113 7.18 -2.69 -17.26
CA TYR A 113 8.24 -3.11 -16.35
C TYR A 113 8.80 -4.48 -16.75
N VAL A 114 10.06 -4.69 -16.41
CA VAL A 114 10.75 -5.99 -16.52
C VAL A 114 11.12 -6.48 -15.14
N GLU A 115 11.22 -7.80 -14.98
CA GLU A 115 11.74 -8.39 -13.74
C GLU A 115 13.22 -8.07 -13.58
N CYS A 116 13.64 -7.79 -12.35
CA CYS A 116 15.02 -7.51 -12.00
C CYS A 116 15.37 -8.14 -10.65
N GLU A 117 16.66 -8.26 -10.39
CA GLU A 117 17.16 -8.68 -9.08
C GLU A 117 16.79 -7.64 -8.01
N ILE A 118 16.52 -8.13 -6.80
CA ILE A 118 16.22 -7.27 -5.65
C ILE A 118 17.54 -6.67 -5.16
N PRO A 119 17.66 -5.34 -5.12
CA PRO A 119 18.90 -4.72 -4.64
C PRO A 119 19.12 -4.99 -3.14
N GLU A 120 20.36 -5.31 -2.76
CA GLU A 120 20.77 -5.64 -1.38
C GLU A 120 20.31 -4.58 -0.35
N TYR A 121 20.36 -3.29 -0.71
CA TYR A 121 19.93 -2.21 0.20
C TYR A 121 18.43 -2.21 0.51
N VAL A 122 17.59 -2.89 -0.30
CA VAL A 122 16.14 -3.04 -0.08
C VAL A 122 15.83 -4.25 0.79
N GLU A 123 16.67 -5.30 0.79
CA GLU A 123 16.40 -6.60 1.40
C GLU A 123 15.98 -6.51 2.87
N LYS A 124 16.67 -5.68 3.66
CA LYS A 124 16.34 -5.51 5.08
C LYS A 124 14.92 -4.97 5.28
N ASN A 125 14.53 -3.95 4.50
CA ASN A 125 13.20 -3.36 4.60
C ASN A 125 12.15 -4.31 4.01
N LEU A 126 12.51 -5.08 2.99
CA LEU A 126 11.66 -6.09 2.37
C LEU A 126 11.33 -7.20 3.37
N THR A 127 12.32 -7.70 4.11
CA THR A 127 12.10 -8.70 5.16
C THR A 127 11.13 -8.18 6.22
N ILE A 128 11.35 -6.97 6.74
CA ILE A 128 10.48 -6.35 7.74
C ILE A 128 9.04 -6.21 7.21
N ALA A 129 8.88 -5.70 5.98
CA ALA A 129 7.56 -5.52 5.38
C ALA A 129 6.88 -6.87 5.10
N ARG A 130 7.66 -7.88 4.68
CA ARG A 130 7.16 -9.23 4.44
C ARG A 130 6.70 -9.89 5.74
N ASP A 131 7.49 -9.81 6.80
CA ASP A 131 7.15 -10.39 8.10
C ASP A 131 5.85 -9.78 8.64
N ALA A 132 5.67 -8.46 8.53
CA ALA A 132 4.44 -7.78 8.93
C ALA A 132 3.21 -8.24 8.10
N LEU A 133 3.38 -8.49 6.79
CA LEU A 133 2.31 -9.06 5.97
C LEU A 133 1.98 -10.50 6.35
N ILE A 134 2.97 -11.33 6.66
CA ILE A 134 2.77 -12.71 7.11
C ILE A 134 2.08 -12.74 8.47
N GLU A 135 2.45 -11.86 9.39
CA GLU A 135 1.74 -11.70 10.68
C GLU A 135 0.27 -11.34 10.46
N ALA A 136 -0.03 -10.39 9.57
CA ALA A 136 -1.38 -10.03 9.21
C ALA A 136 -2.15 -11.21 8.58
N VAL A 137 -1.51 -12.01 7.72
CA VAL A 137 -2.10 -13.25 7.17
C VAL A 137 -2.40 -14.25 8.29
N ALA A 138 -1.51 -14.42 9.25
CA ALA A 138 -1.70 -15.33 10.37
C ALA A 138 -2.90 -14.93 11.25
N GLU A 139 -3.16 -13.63 11.41
CA GLU A 139 -4.28 -13.12 12.19
C GLU A 139 -5.66 -13.42 11.55
N THR A 140 -5.71 -13.88 10.29
CA THR A 140 -6.97 -14.11 9.58
C THR A 140 -7.82 -15.25 10.14
N ASN A 141 -7.19 -16.31 10.66
CA ASN A 141 -7.88 -17.44 11.29
C ASN A 141 -6.97 -18.22 12.24
N GLU A 142 -7.59 -19.03 13.10
CA GLU A 142 -6.88 -19.80 14.14
C GLU A 142 -5.89 -20.82 13.57
N GLU A 143 -6.20 -21.48 12.43
CA GLU A 143 -5.30 -22.44 11.78
C GLU A 143 -4.03 -21.75 11.28
N TYR A 144 -4.17 -20.58 10.65
CA TYR A 144 -3.02 -19.81 10.17
C TYR A 144 -2.19 -19.28 11.35
N MET A 145 -2.82 -18.89 12.44
CA MET A 145 -2.11 -18.45 13.64
C MET A 145 -1.28 -19.59 14.26
N GLU A 146 -1.84 -20.82 14.35
CA GLU A 146 -1.10 -22.00 14.83
C GLU A 146 0.10 -22.32 13.94
N ARG A 147 -0.08 -22.32 12.62
CA ARG A 147 0.99 -22.57 11.65
C ARG A 147 2.11 -21.52 11.76
N TYR A 148 1.74 -20.25 11.94
CA TYR A 148 2.70 -19.16 12.14
C TYR A 148 3.57 -19.39 13.37
N PHE A 149 2.97 -19.76 14.51
CA PHE A 149 3.73 -20.06 15.73
C PHE A 149 4.59 -21.32 15.62
N LEU A 150 4.21 -22.27 14.78
CA LEU A 150 5.02 -23.46 14.47
C LEU A 150 6.16 -23.16 13.49
N GLY A 151 6.21 -21.96 12.91
CA GLY A 151 7.19 -21.57 11.91
C GLY A 151 6.96 -22.18 10.53
N GLU A 152 5.73 -22.58 10.22
CA GLU A 152 5.36 -23.10 8.91
C GLU A 152 5.20 -21.96 7.90
N GLU A 153 5.70 -22.21 6.68
CA GLU A 153 5.57 -21.24 5.59
C GLU A 153 4.17 -21.28 4.96
N PHE A 154 3.67 -20.10 4.60
CA PHE A 154 2.45 -19.97 3.79
C PHE A 154 2.78 -19.98 2.31
N THR A 155 1.93 -20.62 1.53
CA THR A 155 2.01 -20.56 0.07
C THR A 155 1.62 -19.17 -0.44
N GLN A 156 2.09 -18.84 -1.65
CA GLN A 156 1.74 -17.56 -2.28
C GLN A 156 0.23 -17.40 -2.50
N GLU A 157 -0.49 -18.49 -2.71
CA GLU A 157 -1.94 -18.50 -2.90
C GLU A 157 -2.68 -18.22 -1.59
N GLU A 158 -2.28 -18.86 -0.48
CA GLU A 158 -2.82 -18.58 0.86
C GLU A 158 -2.62 -17.11 1.25
N ILE A 159 -1.41 -16.59 1.09
CA ILE A 159 -1.09 -15.18 1.36
C ILE A 159 -1.97 -14.26 0.51
N SER A 160 -2.07 -14.51 -0.79
CA SER A 160 -2.85 -13.65 -1.69
C SER A 160 -4.34 -13.67 -1.39
N THR A 161 -4.87 -14.82 -0.96
CA THR A 161 -6.29 -14.97 -0.61
C THR A 161 -6.60 -14.26 0.70
N ALA A 162 -5.82 -14.52 1.74
CA ALA A 162 -5.99 -13.88 3.04
C ALA A 162 -5.85 -12.36 2.96
N LEU A 163 -4.83 -11.84 2.27
CA LEU A 163 -4.66 -10.40 2.08
C LEU A 163 -5.83 -9.77 1.31
N ARG A 164 -6.39 -10.48 0.33
CA ARG A 164 -7.57 -9.99 -0.43
C ARG A 164 -8.79 -9.84 0.48
N GLU A 165 -9.06 -10.82 1.32
CA GLU A 165 -10.18 -10.79 2.27
C GLU A 165 -10.03 -9.63 3.25
N HIS A 166 -8.86 -9.48 3.87
CA HIS A 166 -8.59 -8.38 4.80
C HIS A 166 -8.62 -6.97 4.16
N VAL A 167 -8.22 -6.87 2.88
CA VAL A 167 -8.35 -5.60 2.14
C VAL A 167 -9.82 -5.27 1.89
N ILE A 168 -10.64 -6.27 1.52
CA ILE A 168 -12.10 -6.09 1.30
C ILE A 168 -12.79 -5.70 2.60
N GLU A 169 -12.39 -6.27 3.73
CA GLU A 169 -12.94 -5.95 5.05
C GLU A 169 -12.41 -4.62 5.62
N GLY A 170 -11.40 -4.03 4.99
CA GLY A 170 -10.77 -2.78 5.41
C GLY A 170 -9.83 -2.90 6.59
N GLU A 171 -9.43 -4.12 6.94
CA GLU A 171 -8.48 -4.42 8.02
C GLU A 171 -7.03 -4.19 7.58
N ILE A 172 -6.72 -4.42 6.30
CA ILE A 172 -5.45 -4.06 5.68
C ILE A 172 -5.70 -2.99 4.62
N VAL A 173 -4.88 -1.96 4.63
CA VAL A 173 -4.86 -0.90 3.61
C VAL A 173 -3.54 -0.94 2.87
N PRO A 174 -3.52 -1.48 1.64
CA PRO A 174 -2.31 -1.52 0.82
C PRO A 174 -1.77 -0.14 0.51
N VAL A 175 -0.45 0.02 0.56
CA VAL A 175 0.25 1.19 0.03
C VAL A 175 1.02 0.75 -1.21
N MET A 176 0.67 1.35 -2.34
CA MET A 176 1.28 1.14 -3.64
C MET A 176 1.86 2.44 -4.17
N MET A 177 2.68 2.38 -5.21
CA MET A 177 3.32 3.57 -5.78
C MET A 177 3.48 3.48 -7.30
N GLY A 178 3.61 4.65 -7.95
CA GLY A 178 3.87 4.79 -9.38
C GLY A 178 4.28 6.21 -9.76
#